data_84842e24c5d2e652994a24e11040ad7c
#
_entry.id   84842e24c5d2e652994a24e11040ad7c
#
_cell.length_a   1.000
_cell.length_b   1.000
_cell.length_c   1.000
_cell.angle_alpha   90.00
_cell.angle_beta   90.00
_cell.angle_gamma   90.00
#
_symmetry.space_group_name_H-M   'P 1'
#
loop_
_entity.id
_entity.type
_entity.pdbx_description
1 polymer ?
#
loop_
_entity_poly.entity_id
_entity_poly.type
_entity_poly.pdbx_seq_one_letter_code
_entity_poly.pdbx_strand_id
1 'polypeptide(L)'
;MTAPSAPPRSWPLVGVLPAMRRAPHHAFAALQAHHGDHVRVPIGPRRVDLLSDPETARALLRQPEESAGKSFFYDKLRAAFGDGLLTSSGDLWRRQRALIQPLLTPRAVRAYAPDVAAATDHLIDAWRTAARDGQSVDAQRWASALARDVTVRALFGADAAGPDGAMTEALATMEHWSARRFWALVDPQLYPSPARRRYAQAVALVDARIFAMIARRRDAPEGRDDLLARLVRARDADGGMSERQLRDEAATLYMAGQETTANGLAFALWELARRPEVQATVRSEAEAVLRAGLPAGDAARRMPWTRSVVEEALRLHPPVWSVGRETHADLDLKGTALPAGRTCAVLPWILHRRADIWSEPEAFRPERFYSGHQPRAYMPFGAGHRNCVGRDFAMMEMILALGLILRAFQLEDATPEPVRDRALV
;
A
#
# COMPACT_ATOMS: atom_id res chain seq x y z
N MET A 1 24.98 -8.00 -13.70
CA MET A 1 25.04 -6.93 -12.68
C MET A 1 25.44 -5.64 -13.38
N THR A 2 24.52 -4.73 -13.59
CA THR A 2 24.87 -3.37 -13.98
C THR A 2 25.61 -2.73 -12.82
N ALA A 3 26.77 -2.11 -13.08
CA ALA A 3 27.53 -1.39 -12.06
C ALA A 3 26.63 -0.38 -11.33
N PRO A 4 26.76 -0.22 -10.00
CA PRO A 4 25.96 0.75 -9.28
C PRO A 4 26.14 2.13 -9.91
N SER A 5 25.02 2.80 -10.20
CA SER A 5 25.07 4.16 -10.73
C SER A 5 25.81 5.07 -9.76
N ALA A 6 26.53 6.07 -10.27
CA ALA A 6 27.25 7.04 -9.44
C ALA A 6 26.28 7.66 -8.40
N PRO A 7 26.74 7.92 -7.16
CA PRO A 7 25.90 8.52 -6.15
C PRO A 7 25.38 9.89 -6.62
N PRO A 8 24.13 10.25 -6.28
CA PRO A 8 23.58 11.52 -6.71
C PRO A 8 24.37 12.69 -6.13
N ARG A 9 24.63 13.71 -6.98
CA ARG A 9 25.32 14.93 -6.54
C ARG A 9 24.50 15.64 -5.46
N SER A 10 25.13 15.94 -4.35
CA SER A 10 24.56 16.79 -3.29
C SER A 10 24.84 18.27 -3.60
N TRP A 11 23.80 19.09 -3.59
CA TRP A 11 23.88 20.52 -3.85
C TRP A 11 23.77 21.31 -2.55
N PRO A 12 24.42 22.48 -2.43
CA PRO A 12 24.23 23.37 -1.29
C PRO A 12 22.73 23.66 -1.09
N LEU A 13 22.26 23.72 0.18
CA LEU A 13 20.89 24.01 0.61
C LEU A 13 19.82 22.99 0.25
N VAL A 14 19.89 22.36 -0.92
CA VAL A 14 18.84 21.41 -1.38
C VAL A 14 19.25 19.93 -1.27
N GLY A 15 20.55 19.66 -1.05
CA GLY A 15 21.05 18.30 -0.90
C GLY A 15 20.81 17.46 -2.14
N VAL A 16 20.32 16.23 -1.96
CA VAL A 16 20.01 15.28 -3.05
C VAL A 16 18.59 15.42 -3.61
N LEU A 17 17.81 16.40 -3.16
CA LEU A 17 16.41 16.60 -3.56
C LEU A 17 16.17 16.59 -5.09
N PRO A 18 17.04 17.18 -5.94
CA PRO A 18 16.83 17.11 -7.40
C PRO A 18 16.85 15.68 -7.96
N ALA A 19 17.70 14.82 -7.45
CA ALA A 19 17.75 13.41 -7.83
C ALA A 19 16.52 12.63 -7.34
N MET A 20 16.06 12.95 -6.12
CA MET A 20 14.87 12.33 -5.53
C MET A 20 13.57 12.64 -6.28
N ARG A 21 13.46 13.81 -6.91
CA ARG A 21 12.25 14.17 -7.69
C ARG A 21 12.05 13.29 -8.93
N ARG A 22 13.08 12.61 -9.41
CA ARG A 22 13.03 11.75 -10.61
C ARG A 22 12.81 10.29 -10.25
N ALA A 23 13.67 9.76 -9.37
CA ALA A 23 13.64 8.36 -8.95
C ALA A 23 14.27 8.22 -7.55
N PRO A 24 13.52 8.50 -6.47
CA PRO A 24 14.07 8.55 -5.12
C PRO A 24 14.67 7.22 -4.67
N HIS A 25 14.03 6.09 -4.99
CA HIS A 25 14.49 4.75 -4.65
C HIS A 25 15.83 4.41 -5.31
N HIS A 26 16.03 4.76 -6.59
CA HIS A 26 17.33 4.58 -7.27
C HIS A 26 18.42 5.51 -6.71
N ALA A 27 18.07 6.76 -6.37
CA ALA A 27 19.01 7.69 -5.74
C ALA A 27 19.49 7.16 -4.39
N PHE A 28 18.60 6.62 -3.58
CA PHE A 28 18.95 6.02 -2.29
C PHE A 28 19.72 4.72 -2.44
N ALA A 29 19.39 3.87 -3.41
CA ALA A 29 20.16 2.66 -3.69
C ALA A 29 21.59 2.97 -4.09
N ALA A 30 21.81 3.98 -4.93
CA ALA A 30 23.14 4.43 -5.30
C ALA A 30 23.93 4.96 -4.08
N LEU A 31 23.29 5.70 -3.18
CA LEU A 31 23.91 6.17 -1.93
C LEU A 31 24.29 5.00 -1.04
N GLN A 32 23.41 4.03 -0.85
CA GLN A 32 23.66 2.83 -0.05
C GLN A 32 24.83 2.01 -0.64
N ALA A 33 24.85 1.79 -1.95
CA ALA A 33 25.89 1.01 -2.61
C ALA A 33 27.29 1.65 -2.46
N HIS A 34 27.39 2.98 -2.34
CA HIS A 34 28.68 3.69 -2.20
C HIS A 34 29.09 3.96 -0.76
N HIS A 35 28.14 4.11 0.15
CA HIS A 35 28.40 4.58 1.51
C HIS A 35 28.03 3.56 2.60
N GLY A 36 27.47 2.40 2.22
CA GLY A 36 27.10 1.34 3.15
C GLY A 36 25.67 1.45 3.68
N ASP A 37 25.37 0.67 4.71
CA ASP A 37 24.00 0.42 5.17
C ASP A 37 23.41 1.51 6.07
N HIS A 38 24.23 2.43 6.58
CA HIS A 38 23.79 3.62 7.31
C HIS A 38 24.37 4.86 6.65
N VAL A 39 23.51 5.64 6.00
CA VAL A 39 23.92 6.84 5.27
C VAL A 39 23.09 8.04 5.71
N ARG A 40 23.73 9.12 6.11
CA ARG A 40 23.06 10.37 6.44
C ARG A 40 22.98 11.31 5.25
N VAL A 41 21.78 11.50 4.73
CA VAL A 41 21.51 12.21 3.46
C VAL A 41 20.87 13.57 3.71
N PRO A 42 21.41 14.67 3.16
CA PRO A 42 20.75 15.97 3.17
C PRO A 42 19.62 16.01 2.13
N ILE A 43 18.40 16.32 2.58
CA ILE A 43 17.19 16.45 1.77
C ILE A 43 16.56 17.81 2.06
N GLY A 44 16.88 18.82 1.27
CA GLY A 44 16.52 20.19 1.59
C GLY A 44 17.11 20.61 2.94
N PRO A 45 16.32 21.25 3.83
CA PRO A 45 16.79 21.71 5.13
C PRO A 45 16.97 20.56 6.14
N ARG A 46 16.56 19.35 5.81
CA ARG A 46 16.57 18.19 6.72
C ARG A 46 17.68 17.22 6.36
N ARG A 47 18.04 16.40 7.35
CA ARG A 47 18.93 15.26 7.16
C ARG A 47 18.18 14.00 7.53
N VAL A 48 18.26 12.97 6.67
CA VAL A 48 17.58 11.68 6.86
C VAL A 48 18.65 10.59 6.94
N ASP A 49 18.55 9.79 7.97
CA ASP A 49 19.39 8.61 8.16
C ASP A 49 18.75 7.43 7.42
N LEU A 50 19.38 6.96 6.32
CA LEU A 50 18.95 5.77 5.59
C LEU A 50 19.46 4.53 6.29
N LEU A 51 18.58 3.58 6.56
CA LEU A 51 18.90 2.32 7.21
C LEU A 51 18.57 1.16 6.27
N SER A 52 19.58 0.50 5.76
CA SER A 52 19.48 -0.58 4.78
C SER A 52 19.99 -1.93 5.30
N ASP A 53 20.45 -2.02 6.55
CA ASP A 53 20.68 -3.29 7.23
C ASP A 53 19.34 -3.83 7.76
N PRO A 54 18.97 -5.10 7.44
CA PRO A 54 17.65 -5.66 7.83
C PRO A 54 17.45 -5.76 9.34
N GLU A 55 18.48 -6.02 10.12
CA GLU A 55 18.37 -6.15 11.58
C GLU A 55 18.15 -4.78 12.23
N THR A 56 18.96 -3.78 11.84
CA THR A 56 18.81 -2.39 12.28
C THR A 56 17.47 -1.81 11.86
N ALA A 57 17.05 -2.04 10.61
CA ALA A 57 15.76 -1.61 10.09
C ALA A 57 14.59 -2.18 10.90
N ARG A 58 14.60 -3.51 11.16
CA ARG A 58 13.58 -4.15 11.99
C ARG A 58 13.63 -3.70 13.44
N ALA A 59 14.82 -3.49 13.99
CA ALA A 59 14.99 -3.00 15.36
C ALA A 59 14.37 -1.61 15.50
N LEU A 60 14.60 -0.69 14.54
CA LEU A 60 13.96 0.63 14.52
C LEU A 60 12.43 0.52 14.42
N LEU A 61 11.90 -0.27 13.48
CA LEU A 61 10.45 -0.38 13.28
C LEU A 61 9.71 -1.04 14.45
N ARG A 62 10.43 -1.73 15.33
CA ARG A 62 9.89 -2.37 16.55
C ARG A 62 9.98 -1.49 17.80
N GLN A 63 10.70 -0.36 17.71
CA GLN A 63 10.79 0.54 18.85
C GLN A 63 9.40 1.03 19.28
N PRO A 64 9.14 1.14 20.57
CA PRO A 64 7.91 1.77 21.05
C PRO A 64 7.86 3.23 20.56
N GLU A 65 6.67 3.75 20.44
CA GLU A 65 6.46 5.09 19.84
C GLU A 65 7.13 6.20 20.62
N GLU A 66 7.24 6.02 21.94
CA GLU A 66 7.92 6.92 22.85
C GLU A 66 9.41 7.07 22.53
N SER A 67 10.00 6.03 21.93
CA SER A 67 11.42 6.00 21.52
C SER A 67 11.61 6.30 20.04
N ALA A 68 10.71 5.82 19.16
CA ALA A 68 10.76 6.09 17.71
C ALA A 68 9.36 6.13 17.12
N GLY A 69 8.83 7.32 16.91
CA GLY A 69 7.51 7.58 16.38
C GLY A 69 7.48 7.76 14.87
N LYS A 70 6.34 8.21 14.35
CA LYS A 70 6.17 8.59 12.95
C LYS A 70 7.01 9.83 12.63
N SER A 71 7.61 9.83 11.44
CA SER A 71 8.33 11.01 10.97
C SER A 71 7.37 12.11 10.49
N PHE A 72 7.87 13.33 10.39
CA PHE A 72 7.12 14.51 9.92
C PHE A 72 6.41 14.32 8.55
N PHE A 73 6.79 13.32 7.78
CA PHE A 73 6.13 13.02 6.51
C PHE A 73 4.64 12.70 6.69
N TYR A 74 4.27 12.03 7.79
CA TYR A 74 2.89 11.68 8.07
C TYR A 74 2.01 12.89 8.41
N ASP A 75 2.59 13.99 8.90
CA ASP A 75 1.84 15.23 9.17
C ASP A 75 1.30 15.87 7.88
N LYS A 76 1.99 15.68 6.76
CA LYS A 76 1.51 16.13 5.46
C LYS A 76 0.25 15.40 5.00
N LEU A 77 0.07 14.16 5.42
CA LEU A 77 -1.11 13.34 5.11
C LEU A 77 -2.30 13.68 6.02
N ARG A 78 -2.04 14.14 7.25
CA ARG A 78 -3.09 14.46 8.24
C ARG A 78 -4.13 15.46 7.72
N ALA A 79 -3.72 16.39 6.85
CA ALA A 79 -4.66 17.36 6.27
C ALA A 79 -5.73 16.72 5.38
N ALA A 80 -5.44 15.57 4.77
CA ALA A 80 -6.39 14.83 3.93
C ALA A 80 -7.17 13.78 4.72
N PHE A 81 -6.49 13.07 5.63
CA PHE A 81 -7.03 11.87 6.28
C PHE A 81 -7.39 12.07 7.75
N GLY A 82 -7.23 13.29 8.28
CA GLY A 82 -7.45 13.57 9.69
C GLY A 82 -6.51 12.76 10.59
N ASP A 83 -7.02 12.35 11.75
CA ASP A 83 -6.31 11.55 12.75
C ASP A 83 -6.72 10.06 12.70
N GLY A 84 -6.78 9.48 11.49
CA GLY A 84 -6.99 8.05 11.31
C GLY A 84 -5.74 7.22 11.62
N LEU A 85 -5.83 5.90 11.53
CA LEU A 85 -4.80 4.93 11.93
C LEU A 85 -3.43 5.19 11.29
N LEU A 86 -3.40 5.73 10.04
CA LEU A 86 -2.17 6.05 9.32
C LEU A 86 -1.46 7.26 9.92
N THR A 87 -2.18 8.25 10.42
CA THR A 87 -1.65 9.57 10.83
C THR A 87 -1.62 9.77 12.35
N SER A 88 -2.48 9.10 13.11
CA SER A 88 -2.56 9.18 14.57
C SER A 88 -1.36 8.58 15.28
N SER A 89 -1.15 9.00 16.54
CA SER A 89 -0.02 8.61 17.39
C SER A 89 -0.47 8.39 18.84
N GLY A 90 0.37 7.79 19.66
CA GLY A 90 0.15 7.61 21.10
C GLY A 90 -1.08 6.77 21.44
N ASP A 91 -1.81 7.18 22.49
CA ASP A 91 -2.99 6.47 23.00
C ASP A 91 -4.11 6.40 21.99
N LEU A 92 -4.31 7.49 21.20
CA LEU A 92 -5.32 7.52 20.15
C LEU A 92 -5.06 6.39 19.14
N TRP A 93 -3.82 6.26 18.67
CA TRP A 93 -3.46 5.19 17.75
C TRP A 93 -3.63 3.81 18.35
N ARG A 94 -3.20 3.61 19.60
CA ARG A 94 -3.34 2.32 20.31
C ARG A 94 -4.81 1.89 20.37
N ARG A 95 -5.69 2.83 20.74
CA ARG A 95 -7.14 2.60 20.78
C ARG A 95 -7.73 2.29 19.42
N GLN A 96 -7.44 3.08 18.40
CA GLN A 96 -7.90 2.85 17.02
C GLN A 96 -7.42 1.48 16.51
N ARG A 97 -6.15 1.15 16.72
CA ARG A 97 -5.59 -0.15 16.33
C ARG A 97 -6.32 -1.31 17.01
N ALA A 98 -6.63 -1.20 18.28
CA ALA A 98 -7.35 -2.23 19.04
C ALA A 98 -8.78 -2.46 18.51
N LEU A 99 -9.46 -1.40 18.06
CA LEU A 99 -10.81 -1.47 17.49
C LEU A 99 -10.82 -1.98 16.05
N ILE A 100 -9.82 -1.63 15.25
CA ILE A 100 -9.77 -1.95 13.80
C ILE A 100 -9.17 -3.33 13.53
N GLN A 101 -8.09 -3.69 14.22
CA GLN A 101 -7.36 -4.92 13.94
C GLN A 101 -8.21 -6.21 13.98
N PRO A 102 -9.16 -6.40 14.91
CA PRO A 102 -10.05 -7.57 14.92
C PRO A 102 -10.88 -7.73 13.65
N LEU A 103 -11.21 -6.60 12.97
CA LEU A 103 -12.03 -6.56 11.76
C LEU A 103 -11.24 -6.96 10.50
N LEU A 104 -9.90 -6.99 10.58
CA LEU A 104 -8.99 -7.27 9.47
C LEU A 104 -8.09 -8.49 9.73
N THR A 105 -8.48 -9.35 10.67
CA THR A 105 -7.79 -10.64 10.91
C THR A 105 -8.00 -11.61 9.73
N PRO A 106 -7.14 -12.64 9.55
CA PRO A 106 -7.30 -13.63 8.49
C PRO A 106 -8.68 -14.31 8.45
N ARG A 107 -9.34 -14.42 9.61
CA ARG A 107 -10.71 -14.96 9.71
C ARG A 107 -11.74 -13.92 9.25
N ALA A 108 -11.62 -12.68 9.70
CA ALA A 108 -12.58 -11.62 9.42
C ALA A 108 -12.59 -11.23 7.94
N VAL A 109 -11.41 -11.16 7.31
CA VAL A 109 -11.30 -10.72 5.90
C VAL A 109 -11.95 -11.67 4.91
N ARG A 110 -12.17 -12.93 5.27
CA ARG A 110 -12.88 -13.90 4.39
C ARG A 110 -14.30 -13.45 4.04
N ALA A 111 -14.93 -12.69 4.91
CA ALA A 111 -16.27 -12.17 4.67
C ALA A 111 -16.34 -11.21 3.47
N TYR A 112 -15.21 -10.59 3.10
CA TYR A 112 -15.11 -9.66 1.96
C TYR A 112 -14.70 -10.35 0.65
N ALA A 113 -14.37 -11.64 0.68
CA ALA A 113 -13.96 -12.36 -0.53
C ALA A 113 -15.04 -12.40 -1.63
N PRO A 114 -16.35 -12.49 -1.35
CA PRO A 114 -17.39 -12.34 -2.36
C PRO A 114 -17.35 -10.98 -3.08
N ASP A 115 -17.03 -9.90 -2.36
CA ASP A 115 -16.90 -8.56 -2.95
C ASP A 115 -15.71 -8.48 -3.90
N VAL A 116 -14.58 -9.11 -3.52
CA VAL A 116 -13.40 -9.23 -4.39
C VAL A 116 -13.74 -10.03 -5.66
N ALA A 117 -14.44 -11.15 -5.52
CA ALA A 117 -14.84 -11.96 -6.65
C ALA A 117 -15.76 -11.20 -7.60
N ALA A 118 -16.81 -10.55 -7.07
CA ALA A 118 -17.74 -9.76 -7.86
C ALA A 118 -17.07 -8.59 -8.60
N ALA A 119 -16.17 -7.86 -7.94
CA ALA A 119 -15.40 -6.79 -8.57
C ALA A 119 -14.47 -7.33 -9.67
N THR A 120 -13.86 -8.50 -9.43
CA THR A 120 -13.00 -9.15 -10.43
C THR A 120 -13.81 -9.65 -11.63
N ASP A 121 -15.01 -10.17 -11.43
CA ASP A 121 -15.90 -10.59 -12.53
C ASP A 121 -16.28 -9.40 -13.43
N HIS A 122 -16.56 -8.22 -12.88
CA HIS A 122 -16.79 -6.99 -13.65
C HIS A 122 -15.58 -6.63 -14.53
N LEU A 123 -14.37 -6.75 -13.98
CA LEU A 123 -13.14 -6.52 -14.73
C LEU A 123 -13.00 -7.56 -15.85
N ILE A 124 -13.23 -8.84 -15.57
CA ILE A 124 -13.15 -9.94 -16.54
C ILE A 124 -14.11 -9.69 -17.71
N ASP A 125 -15.33 -9.26 -17.46
CA ASP A 125 -16.30 -8.97 -18.52
C ASP A 125 -15.87 -7.81 -19.41
N ALA A 126 -15.31 -6.76 -18.82
CA ALA A 126 -14.75 -5.64 -19.58
C ALA A 126 -13.54 -6.07 -20.42
N TRP A 127 -12.65 -6.92 -19.88
CA TRP A 127 -11.50 -7.43 -20.62
C TRP A 127 -11.89 -8.40 -21.72
N ARG A 128 -12.95 -9.21 -21.56
CA ARG A 128 -13.50 -10.03 -22.63
C ARG A 128 -13.95 -9.20 -23.82
N THR A 129 -14.55 -8.03 -23.56
CA THR A 129 -14.95 -7.11 -24.62
C THR A 129 -13.72 -6.54 -25.33
N ALA A 130 -12.74 -6.02 -24.59
CA ALA A 130 -11.49 -5.51 -25.15
C ALA A 130 -10.74 -6.58 -25.99
N ALA A 131 -10.68 -7.81 -25.49
CA ALA A 131 -10.03 -8.93 -26.19
C ALA A 131 -10.73 -9.29 -27.52
N ARG A 132 -12.08 -9.28 -27.56
CA ARG A 132 -12.84 -9.49 -28.80
C ARG A 132 -12.55 -8.41 -29.85
N ASP A 133 -12.34 -7.18 -29.38
CA ASP A 133 -12.06 -6.02 -30.23
C ASP A 133 -10.57 -5.90 -30.59
N GLY A 134 -9.72 -6.85 -30.17
CA GLY A 134 -8.28 -6.85 -30.40
C GLY A 134 -7.55 -5.71 -29.70
N GLN A 135 -8.12 -5.16 -28.63
CA GLN A 135 -7.56 -4.02 -27.89
C GLN A 135 -6.66 -4.50 -26.75
N SER A 136 -5.54 -3.82 -26.55
CA SER A 136 -4.72 -3.95 -25.36
C SER A 136 -5.36 -3.24 -24.18
N VAL A 137 -5.06 -3.71 -22.97
CA VAL A 137 -5.57 -3.14 -21.72
C VAL A 137 -4.42 -2.54 -20.90
N ASP A 138 -4.66 -1.41 -20.29
CA ASP A 138 -3.74 -0.79 -19.33
C ASP A 138 -3.91 -1.46 -17.95
N ALA A 139 -2.94 -2.31 -17.59
CA ALA A 139 -2.98 -3.08 -16.35
C ALA A 139 -3.05 -2.18 -15.11
N GLN A 140 -2.34 -1.04 -15.07
CA GLN A 140 -2.38 -0.10 -13.95
C GLN A 140 -3.76 0.53 -13.78
N ARG A 141 -4.34 0.99 -14.88
CA ARG A 141 -5.68 1.59 -14.87
C ARG A 141 -6.74 0.60 -14.36
N TRP A 142 -6.66 -0.64 -14.84
CA TRP A 142 -7.63 -1.68 -14.45
C TRP A 142 -7.42 -2.20 -13.05
N ALA A 143 -6.18 -2.37 -12.61
CA ALA A 143 -5.88 -2.72 -11.22
C ALA A 143 -6.36 -1.62 -10.25
N SER A 144 -6.21 -0.34 -10.62
CA SER A 144 -6.73 0.78 -9.84
C SER A 144 -8.26 0.79 -9.78
N ALA A 145 -8.93 0.45 -10.88
CA ALA A 145 -10.39 0.34 -10.91
C ALA A 145 -10.88 -0.82 -10.04
N LEU A 146 -10.22 -1.99 -10.13
CA LEU A 146 -10.53 -3.17 -9.32
C LEU A 146 -10.34 -2.90 -7.83
N ALA A 147 -9.16 -2.45 -7.41
CA ALA A 147 -8.86 -2.20 -6.00
C ALA A 147 -9.81 -1.16 -5.38
N ARG A 148 -10.24 -0.17 -6.17
CA ARG A 148 -11.25 0.81 -5.77
C ARG A 148 -12.62 0.17 -5.59
N ASP A 149 -13.11 -0.62 -6.56
CA ASP A 149 -14.41 -1.30 -6.46
C ASP A 149 -14.45 -2.24 -5.25
N VAL A 150 -13.38 -3.04 -5.06
CA VAL A 150 -13.21 -3.90 -3.87
C VAL A 150 -13.25 -3.09 -2.58
N THR A 151 -12.47 -2.02 -2.50
CA THR A 151 -12.40 -1.19 -1.29
C THR A 151 -13.77 -0.54 -0.97
N VAL A 152 -14.46 -0.02 -1.99
CA VAL A 152 -15.79 0.60 -1.82
C VAL A 152 -16.81 -0.45 -1.36
N ARG A 153 -16.84 -1.63 -1.97
CA ARG A 153 -17.74 -2.73 -1.59
C ARG A 153 -17.48 -3.20 -0.17
N ALA A 154 -16.23 -3.49 0.16
CA ALA A 154 -15.86 -3.97 1.48
C ALA A 154 -16.07 -2.92 2.59
N LEU A 155 -15.75 -1.66 2.33
CA LEU A 155 -15.82 -0.59 3.32
C LEU A 155 -17.24 -0.02 3.47
N PHE A 156 -17.95 0.19 2.37
CA PHE A 156 -19.22 0.90 2.34
C PHE A 156 -20.41 0.06 1.86
N GLY A 157 -20.17 -1.19 1.45
CA GLY A 157 -21.17 -2.09 0.88
C GLY A 157 -21.36 -1.92 -0.62
N ALA A 158 -21.89 -2.96 -1.26
CA ALA A 158 -22.06 -3.03 -2.72
C ALA A 158 -22.87 -1.87 -3.32
N ASP A 159 -23.87 -1.35 -2.58
CA ASP A 159 -24.70 -0.25 -3.08
C ASP A 159 -23.98 1.11 -3.11
N ALA A 160 -22.84 1.24 -2.41
CA ALA A 160 -22.03 2.45 -2.44
C ALA A 160 -21.11 2.52 -3.67
N ALA A 161 -20.92 1.40 -4.34
CA ALA A 161 -20.15 1.27 -5.59
C ALA A 161 -20.85 1.86 -6.82
N GLY A 162 -21.98 2.57 -6.64
CA GLY A 162 -22.80 3.11 -7.71
C GLY A 162 -22.07 3.99 -8.73
N PRO A 163 -22.73 4.35 -9.85
CA PRO A 163 -22.12 5.01 -11.02
C PRO A 163 -21.66 6.45 -10.76
N ASP A 164 -21.79 6.94 -9.55
CA ASP A 164 -21.42 8.30 -9.16
C ASP A 164 -19.90 8.43 -9.04
N GLY A 165 -19.24 8.72 -10.15
CA GLY A 165 -17.78 8.96 -10.21
C GLY A 165 -17.28 10.13 -9.35
N ALA A 166 -18.18 10.94 -8.77
CA ALA A 166 -17.83 12.15 -8.02
C ALA A 166 -16.98 11.87 -6.77
N MET A 167 -17.30 10.82 -6.01
CA MET A 167 -16.48 10.44 -4.86
C MET A 167 -15.08 9.97 -5.28
N THR A 168 -15.01 9.20 -6.35
CA THR A 168 -13.76 8.72 -6.95
C THR A 168 -12.87 9.89 -7.42
N GLU A 169 -13.45 10.86 -8.12
CA GLU A 169 -12.74 12.03 -8.60
C GLU A 169 -12.27 12.92 -7.43
N ALA A 170 -13.10 13.07 -6.40
CA ALA A 170 -12.74 13.80 -5.20
C ALA A 170 -11.55 13.16 -4.48
N LEU A 171 -11.57 11.84 -4.31
CA LEU A 171 -10.48 11.10 -3.66
C LEU A 171 -9.18 11.17 -4.49
N ALA A 172 -9.26 11.02 -5.82
CA ALA A 172 -8.10 11.21 -6.70
C ALA A 172 -7.53 12.65 -6.60
N THR A 173 -8.40 13.65 -6.44
CA THR A 173 -7.99 15.04 -6.20
C THR A 173 -7.24 15.19 -4.87
N MET A 174 -7.69 14.50 -3.82
CA MET A 174 -7.03 14.49 -2.51
C MET A 174 -5.66 13.81 -2.57
N GLU A 175 -5.54 12.69 -3.30
CA GLU A 175 -4.28 11.99 -3.54
C GLU A 175 -3.25 12.88 -4.26
N HIS A 176 -3.62 13.42 -5.41
CA HIS A 176 -2.76 14.31 -6.18
C HIS A 176 -2.28 15.53 -5.37
N TRP A 177 -3.16 16.10 -4.55
CA TRP A 177 -2.80 17.20 -3.67
C TRP A 177 -1.79 16.76 -2.60
N SER A 178 -1.98 15.60 -1.99
CA SER A 178 -1.09 15.05 -0.97
C SER A 178 0.29 14.74 -1.55
N ALA A 179 0.36 14.10 -2.71
CA ALA A 179 1.61 13.83 -3.43
C ALA A 179 2.35 15.13 -3.79
N ARG A 180 1.63 16.16 -4.26
CA ARG A 180 2.22 17.47 -4.55
C ARG A 180 2.80 18.13 -3.31
N ARG A 181 2.13 18.05 -2.16
CA ARG A 181 2.60 18.57 -0.88
C ARG A 181 3.86 17.87 -0.38
N PHE A 182 3.92 16.55 -0.60
CA PHE A 182 5.04 15.74 -0.16
C PHE A 182 6.39 16.26 -0.71
N TRP A 183 6.43 16.58 -1.99
CA TRP A 183 7.64 17.05 -2.69
C TRP A 183 7.79 18.58 -2.74
N ALA A 184 6.87 19.33 -2.18
CA ALA A 184 6.92 20.78 -2.20
C ALA A 184 7.93 21.31 -1.18
N LEU A 185 8.80 22.24 -1.60
CA LEU A 185 9.70 22.99 -0.72
C LEU A 185 8.92 23.96 0.19
N VAL A 186 7.88 24.60 -0.38
CA VAL A 186 6.92 25.44 0.32
C VAL A 186 5.56 24.75 0.26
N ASP A 187 4.91 24.55 1.41
CA ASP A 187 3.63 23.86 1.45
C ASP A 187 2.57 24.65 0.65
N PRO A 188 1.97 24.04 -0.41
CA PRO A 188 0.94 24.69 -1.19
C PRO A 188 -0.32 25.10 -0.42
N GLN A 189 -0.50 24.60 0.80
CA GLN A 189 -1.59 25.05 1.67
C GLN A 189 -1.40 26.47 2.22
N LEU A 190 -0.18 26.98 2.21
CA LEU A 190 0.13 28.31 2.76
C LEU A 190 -0.35 29.46 1.88
N TYR A 191 -0.68 29.20 0.61
CA TYR A 191 -1.13 30.24 -0.30
C TYR A 191 -2.42 29.86 -1.04
N PRO A 192 -3.30 30.83 -1.36
CA PRO A 192 -4.52 30.55 -2.10
C PRO A 192 -4.20 30.17 -3.55
N SER A 193 -4.85 29.09 -4.04
CA SER A 193 -4.71 28.64 -5.42
C SER A 193 -5.96 27.91 -5.91
N PRO A 194 -6.22 27.84 -7.23
CA PRO A 194 -7.33 27.03 -7.76
C PRO A 194 -7.23 25.56 -7.35
N ALA A 195 -6.02 25.00 -7.26
CA ALA A 195 -5.79 23.64 -6.84
C ALA A 195 -6.17 23.42 -5.35
N ARG A 196 -5.86 24.38 -4.47
CA ARG A 196 -6.28 24.36 -3.07
C ARG A 196 -7.81 24.41 -2.93
N ARG A 197 -8.48 25.22 -3.76
CA ARG A 197 -9.96 25.30 -3.77
C ARG A 197 -10.57 23.95 -4.20
N ARG A 198 -10.08 23.35 -5.29
CA ARG A 198 -10.52 22.01 -5.74
C ARG A 198 -10.32 20.96 -4.66
N TYR A 199 -9.16 20.96 -4.02
CA TYR A 199 -8.89 20.07 -2.89
C TYR A 199 -9.89 20.26 -1.74
N ALA A 200 -10.17 21.50 -1.33
CA ALA A 200 -11.14 21.78 -0.26
C ALA A 200 -12.56 21.31 -0.63
N GLN A 201 -12.97 21.48 -1.89
CA GLN A 201 -14.24 20.97 -2.41
C GLN A 201 -14.29 19.45 -2.40
N ALA A 202 -13.19 18.80 -2.81
CA ALA A 202 -13.06 17.34 -2.77
C ALA A 202 -13.19 16.79 -1.34
N VAL A 203 -12.48 17.39 -0.38
CA VAL A 203 -12.59 17.02 1.05
C VAL A 203 -14.02 17.18 1.55
N ALA A 204 -14.67 18.30 1.26
CA ALA A 204 -16.04 18.56 1.70
C ALA A 204 -17.05 17.54 1.13
N LEU A 205 -16.87 17.13 -0.14
CA LEU A 205 -17.72 16.12 -0.77
C LEU A 205 -17.50 14.75 -0.12
N VAL A 206 -16.26 14.33 0.07
CA VAL A 206 -15.91 13.05 0.72
C VAL A 206 -16.46 13.03 2.15
N ASP A 207 -16.28 14.11 2.90
CA ASP A 207 -16.79 14.23 4.27
C ASP A 207 -18.31 14.08 4.32
N ALA A 208 -19.02 14.83 3.49
CA ALA A 208 -20.50 14.76 3.43
C ALA A 208 -20.99 13.34 3.12
N ARG A 209 -20.32 12.64 2.19
CA ARG A 209 -20.66 11.26 1.82
C ARG A 209 -20.39 10.28 2.96
N ILE A 210 -19.24 10.37 3.60
CA ILE A 210 -18.88 9.48 4.72
C ILE A 210 -19.78 9.71 5.91
N PHE A 211 -20.07 10.96 6.29
CA PHE A 211 -20.99 11.25 7.39
C PHE A 211 -22.42 10.74 7.11
N ALA A 212 -22.91 10.90 5.90
CA ALA A 212 -24.21 10.35 5.51
C ALA A 212 -24.24 8.81 5.57
N MET A 213 -23.13 8.14 5.25
CA MET A 213 -23.02 6.69 5.39
C MET A 213 -22.96 6.26 6.87
N ILE A 214 -22.22 6.97 7.71
CA ILE A 214 -22.16 6.72 9.16
C ILE A 214 -23.55 6.84 9.78
N ALA A 215 -24.28 7.93 9.49
CA ALA A 215 -25.64 8.14 9.98
C ALA A 215 -26.55 6.97 9.61
N ARG A 216 -26.57 6.58 8.34
CA ARG A 216 -27.37 5.42 7.88
C ARG A 216 -27.03 4.10 8.58
N ARG A 217 -25.72 3.86 8.93
CA ARG A 217 -25.32 2.65 9.67
C ARG A 217 -25.74 2.68 11.13
N ARG A 218 -25.85 3.87 11.72
CA ARG A 218 -26.36 4.03 13.09
C ARG A 218 -27.87 3.83 13.17
N ASP A 219 -28.61 4.36 12.18
CA ASP A 219 -30.07 4.28 12.14
C ASP A 219 -30.56 2.86 11.79
N ALA A 220 -29.77 2.08 11.06
CA ALA A 220 -30.09 0.71 10.66
C ALA A 220 -28.94 -0.26 10.97
N PRO A 221 -28.66 -0.55 12.25
CA PRO A 221 -27.48 -1.33 12.66
C PRO A 221 -27.53 -2.81 12.22
N GLU A 222 -28.71 -3.37 11.98
CA GLU A 222 -28.89 -4.77 11.58
C GLU A 222 -28.91 -4.99 10.05
N GLY A 223 -28.96 -3.91 9.27
CA GLY A 223 -29.19 -4.00 7.83
C GLY A 223 -27.97 -4.33 6.98
N ARG A 224 -26.76 -4.16 7.49
CA ARG A 224 -25.49 -4.30 6.72
C ARG A 224 -24.33 -4.77 7.58
N ASP A 225 -23.43 -5.55 6.98
CA ASP A 225 -22.23 -6.07 7.65
C ASP A 225 -20.92 -5.68 6.91
N ASP A 226 -20.91 -4.50 6.30
CA ASP A 226 -19.68 -3.91 5.74
C ASP A 226 -18.74 -3.41 6.84
N LEU A 227 -17.48 -3.09 6.46
CA LEU A 227 -16.44 -2.68 7.40
C LEU A 227 -16.82 -1.42 8.18
N LEU A 228 -17.49 -0.43 7.54
CA LEU A 228 -17.95 0.78 8.21
C LEU A 228 -19.02 0.45 9.26
N ALA A 229 -19.97 -0.46 8.95
CA ALA A 229 -20.96 -0.91 9.92
C ALA A 229 -20.32 -1.60 11.13
N ARG A 230 -19.29 -2.42 10.89
CA ARG A 230 -18.50 -3.04 11.96
C ARG A 230 -17.74 -2.02 12.79
N LEU A 231 -17.14 -0.99 12.17
CA LEU A 231 -16.47 0.11 12.88
C LEU A 231 -17.45 0.93 13.72
N VAL A 232 -18.66 1.21 13.20
CA VAL A 232 -19.72 1.92 13.93
C VAL A 232 -20.17 1.13 15.17
N ARG A 233 -20.18 -0.20 15.09
CA ARG A 233 -20.53 -1.10 16.21
C ARG A 233 -19.38 -1.39 17.17
N ALA A 234 -18.11 -1.20 16.73
CA ALA A 234 -16.94 -1.48 17.56
C ALA A 234 -16.92 -0.64 18.84
N ARG A 235 -16.68 -1.28 19.98
CA ARG A 235 -16.68 -0.68 21.31
C ARG A 235 -15.46 -1.18 22.10
N ASP A 236 -15.00 -0.34 22.99
CA ASP A 236 -14.03 -0.63 24.05
C ASP A 236 -14.57 -0.11 25.41
N ALA A 237 -13.70 -0.08 26.44
CA ALA A 237 -14.09 0.42 27.77
C ALA A 237 -14.54 1.89 27.75
N ASP A 238 -14.02 2.69 26.82
CA ASP A 238 -14.33 4.11 26.66
C ASP A 238 -15.50 4.35 25.68
N GLY A 239 -16.13 3.30 25.19
CA GLY A 239 -17.25 3.33 24.23
C GLY A 239 -16.84 3.19 22.78
N GLY A 240 -17.61 3.75 21.84
CA GLY A 240 -17.33 3.69 20.41
C GLY A 240 -16.49 4.86 19.90
N MET A 241 -16.14 4.79 18.63
CA MET A 241 -15.52 5.90 17.92
C MET A 241 -16.51 7.06 17.74
N SER A 242 -16.03 8.29 17.87
CA SER A 242 -16.81 9.48 17.49
C SER A 242 -17.06 9.51 15.98
N GLU A 243 -18.01 10.32 15.51
CA GLU A 243 -18.25 10.49 14.06
C GLU A 243 -17.01 10.96 13.32
N ARG A 244 -16.28 11.88 13.92
CA ARG A 244 -15.03 12.39 13.35
C ARG A 244 -13.99 11.29 13.24
N GLN A 245 -13.82 10.46 14.28
CA GLN A 245 -12.90 9.31 14.22
C GLN A 245 -13.33 8.29 13.16
N LEU A 246 -14.62 7.96 13.07
CA LEU A 246 -15.15 7.06 12.03
C LEU A 246 -14.90 7.61 10.62
N ARG A 247 -15.07 8.92 10.41
CA ARG A 247 -14.76 9.60 9.15
C ARG A 247 -13.28 9.48 8.81
N ASP A 248 -12.41 9.77 9.78
CA ASP A 248 -10.96 9.77 9.59
C ASP A 248 -10.45 8.34 9.30
N GLU A 249 -11.02 7.33 9.95
CA GLU A 249 -10.72 5.92 9.68
C GLU A 249 -11.25 5.48 8.32
N ALA A 250 -12.47 5.83 7.95
CA ALA A 250 -13.04 5.48 6.65
C ALA A 250 -12.22 6.08 5.49
N ALA A 251 -11.82 7.34 5.60
CA ALA A 251 -10.96 7.99 4.61
C ALA A 251 -9.55 7.34 4.56
N THR A 252 -8.99 7.01 5.73
CA THR A 252 -7.68 6.35 5.84
C THR A 252 -7.70 4.95 5.22
N LEU A 253 -8.69 4.12 5.56
CA LEU A 253 -8.82 2.75 5.05
C LEU A 253 -9.07 2.72 3.55
N TYR A 254 -9.90 3.65 3.04
CA TYR A 254 -10.14 3.78 1.61
C TYR A 254 -8.83 4.03 0.84
N MET A 255 -8.09 5.06 1.26
CA MET A 255 -6.84 5.44 0.60
C MET A 255 -5.77 4.33 0.69
N ALA A 256 -5.58 3.79 1.89
CA ALA A 256 -4.57 2.77 2.11
C ALA A 256 -4.83 1.48 1.32
N GLY A 257 -6.12 1.12 1.14
CA GLY A 257 -6.52 -0.11 0.43
C GLY A 257 -6.43 -0.01 -1.09
N GLN A 258 -6.65 1.18 -1.65
CA GLN A 258 -6.78 1.34 -3.09
C GLN A 258 -5.43 1.33 -3.81
N GLU A 259 -4.58 2.33 -3.58
CA GLU A 259 -3.38 2.56 -4.40
C GLU A 259 -2.32 1.48 -4.20
N THR A 260 -2.12 1.05 -2.96
CA THR A 260 -1.10 0.04 -2.64
C THR A 260 -1.41 -1.32 -3.26
N THR A 261 -2.66 -1.77 -3.16
CA THR A 261 -3.11 -3.04 -3.74
C THR A 261 -3.13 -2.98 -5.26
N ALA A 262 -3.58 -1.86 -5.84
CA ALA A 262 -3.56 -1.62 -7.28
C ALA A 262 -2.14 -1.74 -7.86
N ASN A 263 -1.16 -1.09 -7.23
CA ASN A 263 0.23 -1.15 -7.66
C ASN A 263 0.80 -2.57 -7.56
N GLY A 264 0.56 -3.27 -6.44
CA GLY A 264 0.97 -4.66 -6.26
C GLY A 264 0.38 -5.58 -7.32
N LEU A 265 -0.92 -5.44 -7.61
CA LEU A 265 -1.62 -6.23 -8.62
C LEU A 265 -1.16 -5.91 -10.04
N ALA A 266 -0.98 -4.63 -10.38
CA ALA A 266 -0.53 -4.22 -11.72
C ALA A 266 0.86 -4.75 -12.05
N PHE A 267 1.80 -4.67 -11.10
CA PHE A 267 3.13 -5.25 -11.28
C PHE A 267 3.09 -6.79 -11.33
N ALA A 268 2.24 -7.44 -10.54
CA ALA A 268 2.07 -8.89 -10.63
C ALA A 268 1.55 -9.31 -12.00
N LEU A 269 0.56 -8.60 -12.55
CA LEU A 269 0.03 -8.85 -13.90
C LEU A 269 1.11 -8.62 -14.98
N TRP A 270 1.90 -7.56 -14.87
CA TRP A 270 2.97 -7.26 -15.80
C TRP A 270 4.09 -8.31 -15.76
N GLU A 271 4.51 -8.74 -14.57
CA GLU A 271 5.51 -9.80 -14.41
C GLU A 271 5.01 -11.15 -14.99
N LEU A 272 3.72 -11.43 -14.79
CA LEU A 272 3.07 -12.63 -15.32
C LEU A 272 2.91 -12.58 -16.85
N ALA A 273 2.57 -11.43 -17.45
CA ALA A 273 2.41 -11.29 -18.89
C ALA A 273 3.70 -11.66 -19.66
N ARG A 274 4.85 -11.59 -19.01
CA ARG A 274 6.17 -11.92 -19.55
C ARG A 274 6.65 -13.35 -19.25
N ARG A 275 5.83 -14.16 -18.53
CA ARG A 275 6.20 -15.49 -18.03
C ARG A 275 5.05 -16.49 -18.20
N PRO A 276 4.85 -17.00 -19.44
CA PRO A 276 3.77 -17.92 -19.75
C PRO A 276 3.74 -19.18 -18.87
N GLU A 277 4.93 -19.68 -18.48
CA GLU A 277 5.07 -20.86 -17.62
C GLU A 277 4.55 -20.61 -16.19
N VAL A 278 4.82 -19.43 -15.64
CA VAL A 278 4.31 -19.03 -14.31
C VAL A 278 2.80 -18.83 -14.37
N GLN A 279 2.28 -18.21 -15.44
CA GLN A 279 0.84 -18.07 -15.68
C GLN A 279 0.14 -19.44 -15.72
N ALA A 280 0.72 -20.40 -16.47
CA ALA A 280 0.15 -21.74 -16.61
C ALA A 280 0.00 -22.43 -15.24
N THR A 281 0.98 -22.28 -14.38
CA THR A 281 0.96 -22.84 -13.02
C THR A 281 -0.12 -22.19 -12.16
N VAL A 282 -0.24 -20.84 -12.16
CA VAL A 282 -1.30 -20.12 -11.44
C VAL A 282 -2.68 -20.52 -11.98
N ARG A 283 -2.85 -20.64 -13.30
CA ARG A 283 -4.10 -21.07 -13.92
C ARG A 283 -4.50 -22.46 -13.45
N SER A 284 -3.58 -23.42 -13.51
CA SER A 284 -3.83 -24.80 -13.08
C SER A 284 -4.24 -24.88 -11.61
N GLU A 285 -3.55 -24.14 -10.72
CA GLU A 285 -3.88 -24.06 -9.32
C GLU A 285 -5.28 -23.45 -9.11
N ALA A 286 -5.56 -22.30 -9.75
CA ALA A 286 -6.86 -21.63 -9.64
C ALA A 286 -8.01 -22.49 -10.18
N GLU A 287 -7.83 -23.18 -11.30
CA GLU A 287 -8.82 -24.12 -11.83
C GLU A 287 -9.11 -25.25 -10.86
N ALA A 288 -8.09 -25.87 -10.28
CA ALA A 288 -8.26 -26.98 -9.34
C ALA A 288 -9.02 -26.54 -8.09
N VAL A 289 -8.65 -25.36 -7.53
CA VAL A 289 -9.24 -24.84 -6.30
C VAL A 289 -10.68 -24.35 -6.51
N LEU A 290 -10.94 -23.62 -7.62
CA LEU A 290 -12.25 -23.01 -7.87
C LEU A 290 -13.27 -24.05 -8.36
N ARG A 291 -12.85 -25.14 -9.07
CA ARG A 291 -13.74 -26.27 -9.39
C ARG A 291 -14.25 -26.99 -8.15
N ALA A 292 -13.53 -26.94 -7.05
CA ALA A 292 -13.95 -27.58 -5.80
C ALA A 292 -15.14 -26.88 -5.12
N GLY A 293 -15.65 -25.78 -5.67
CA GLY A 293 -16.83 -25.07 -5.15
C GLY A 293 -16.62 -24.44 -3.78
N LEU A 294 -15.36 -24.17 -3.39
CA LEU A 294 -15.03 -23.57 -2.11
C LEU A 294 -15.49 -22.12 -2.04
N PRO A 295 -15.91 -21.64 -0.86
CA PRO A 295 -16.12 -20.23 -0.64
C PRO A 295 -14.86 -19.42 -1.03
N ALA A 296 -15.05 -18.24 -1.65
CA ALA A 296 -13.97 -17.45 -2.22
C ALA A 296 -12.81 -17.17 -1.24
N GLY A 297 -13.12 -16.89 0.04
CA GLY A 297 -12.10 -16.65 1.06
C GLY A 297 -11.26 -17.88 1.42
N ASP A 298 -11.82 -19.08 1.30
CA ASP A 298 -11.10 -20.34 1.49
C ASP A 298 -10.31 -20.72 0.24
N ALA A 299 -10.82 -20.38 -0.96
CA ALA A 299 -10.13 -20.57 -2.21
C ALA A 299 -8.78 -19.82 -2.21
N ALA A 300 -8.75 -18.53 -1.85
CA ALA A 300 -7.51 -17.75 -1.78
C ALA A 300 -6.44 -18.40 -0.88
N ARG A 301 -6.83 -19.06 0.20
CA ARG A 301 -5.90 -19.74 1.10
C ARG A 301 -5.31 -21.03 0.52
N ARG A 302 -5.97 -21.64 -0.43
CA ARG A 302 -5.56 -22.90 -1.08
C ARG A 302 -4.81 -22.66 -2.40
N MET A 303 -4.38 -21.43 -2.63
CA MET A 303 -3.55 -21.05 -3.78
C MET A 303 -2.13 -20.63 -3.34
N PRO A 304 -1.29 -21.56 -2.82
CA PRO A 304 0.03 -21.24 -2.32
C PRO A 304 1.00 -20.76 -3.40
N TRP A 305 0.88 -21.26 -4.64
CA TRP A 305 1.70 -20.78 -5.75
C TRP A 305 1.33 -19.36 -6.15
N THR A 306 0.05 -19.07 -6.30
CA THR A 306 -0.44 -17.71 -6.56
C THR A 306 -0.02 -16.74 -5.45
N ARG A 307 -0.05 -17.19 -4.19
CA ARG A 307 0.51 -16.42 -3.06
C ARG A 307 1.98 -16.10 -3.27
N SER A 308 2.79 -17.08 -3.68
CA SER A 308 4.22 -16.89 -3.93
C SER A 308 4.49 -15.89 -5.05
N VAL A 309 3.66 -15.89 -6.08
CA VAL A 309 3.68 -14.90 -7.17
C VAL A 309 3.42 -13.50 -6.63
N VAL A 310 2.41 -13.32 -5.78
CA VAL A 310 2.10 -12.03 -5.14
C VAL A 310 3.25 -11.58 -4.24
N GLU A 311 3.80 -12.48 -3.43
CA GLU A 311 4.91 -12.17 -2.52
C GLU A 311 6.17 -11.75 -3.29
N GLU A 312 6.48 -12.40 -4.42
CA GLU A 312 7.61 -12.02 -5.27
C GLU A 312 7.37 -10.70 -6.00
N ALA A 313 6.14 -10.43 -6.46
CA ALA A 313 5.79 -9.13 -7.01
C ALA A 313 5.98 -8.01 -5.98
N LEU A 314 5.52 -8.21 -4.75
CA LEU A 314 5.70 -7.26 -3.65
C LEU A 314 7.16 -7.13 -3.20
N ARG A 315 8.01 -8.14 -3.42
CA ARG A 315 9.44 -8.04 -3.19
C ARG A 315 10.09 -7.11 -4.19
N LEU A 316 9.84 -7.34 -5.48
CA LEU A 316 10.44 -6.54 -6.55
C LEU A 316 9.82 -5.14 -6.64
N HIS A 317 8.52 -5.04 -6.45
CA HIS A 317 7.76 -3.81 -6.65
C HIS A 317 6.95 -3.45 -5.39
N PRO A 318 7.62 -3.17 -4.24
CA PRO A 318 6.90 -2.83 -3.03
C PRO A 318 6.19 -1.49 -3.20
N PRO A 319 4.84 -1.43 -3.10
CA PRO A 319 4.09 -0.18 -3.25
C PRO A 319 4.55 0.90 -2.25
N VAL A 320 4.88 0.48 -1.01
CA VAL A 320 5.50 1.34 -0.01
C VAL A 320 7.01 1.09 -0.02
N TRP A 321 7.72 1.88 -0.80
CA TRP A 321 9.16 1.75 -1.01
C TRP A 321 10.01 2.29 0.15
N SER A 322 9.42 3.15 1.03
CA SER A 322 10.09 3.79 2.18
C SER A 322 9.16 3.90 3.38
N VAL A 323 9.69 3.66 4.59
CA VAL A 323 8.98 3.83 5.87
C VAL A 323 9.77 4.77 6.76
N GLY A 324 9.19 5.93 7.08
CA GLY A 324 9.82 6.95 7.91
C GLY A 324 9.59 6.73 9.42
N ARG A 325 10.63 7.03 10.21
CA ARG A 325 10.56 7.14 11.68
C ARG A 325 11.32 8.38 12.14
N GLU A 326 10.95 8.87 13.32
CA GLU A 326 11.70 9.91 14.03
C GLU A 326 12.06 9.41 15.43
N THR A 327 13.33 9.48 15.80
CA THR A 327 13.80 9.05 17.13
C THR A 327 13.46 10.12 18.16
N HIS A 328 12.83 9.73 19.26
CA HIS A 328 12.50 10.60 20.37
C HIS A 328 13.45 10.42 21.56
N ALA A 329 14.24 9.35 21.54
CA ALA A 329 15.28 9.01 22.49
C ALA A 329 16.56 8.58 21.76
N ASP A 330 17.68 8.59 22.45
CA ASP A 330 18.92 7.99 21.96
C ASP A 330 18.75 6.47 21.86
N LEU A 331 19.06 5.91 20.70
CA LEU A 331 18.92 4.48 20.42
C LEU A 331 20.27 3.90 20.01
N ASP A 332 20.58 2.71 20.49
CA ASP A 332 21.57 1.83 19.91
C ASP A 332 20.85 0.62 19.27
N LEU A 333 20.87 0.57 17.96
CA LEU A 333 20.22 -0.48 17.19
C LEU A 333 21.27 -1.38 16.55
N LYS A 334 21.64 -2.46 17.26
CA LYS A 334 22.63 -3.42 16.74
C LYS A 334 24.00 -2.79 16.43
N GLY A 335 24.46 -1.87 17.27
CA GLY A 335 25.70 -1.11 17.07
C GLY A 335 25.57 0.14 16.20
N THR A 336 24.34 0.45 15.71
CA THR A 336 24.06 1.71 15.01
C THR A 336 23.49 2.70 16.01
N ALA A 337 24.27 3.71 16.37
CA ALA A 337 23.85 4.79 17.27
C ALA A 337 22.98 5.81 16.53
N LEU A 338 21.77 6.03 17.00
CA LEU A 338 20.82 7.02 16.49
C LEU A 338 20.40 7.94 17.63
N PRO A 339 20.97 9.14 17.73
CA PRO A 339 20.54 10.13 18.71
C PRO A 339 19.08 10.54 18.56
N ALA A 340 18.47 11.07 19.61
CA ALA A 340 17.14 11.68 19.57
C ALA A 340 17.06 12.78 18.49
N GLY A 341 15.86 12.98 17.93
CA GLY A 341 15.61 13.99 16.89
C GLY A 341 16.11 13.61 15.48
N ARG A 342 16.41 12.34 15.23
CA ARG A 342 16.79 11.85 13.91
C ARG A 342 15.58 11.44 13.11
N THR A 343 15.48 11.93 11.88
CA THR A 343 14.57 11.36 10.88
C THR A 343 15.26 10.19 10.20
N CYS A 344 14.70 9.01 10.32
CA CYS A 344 15.20 7.77 9.74
C CYS A 344 14.26 7.27 8.64
N ALA A 345 14.81 6.67 7.60
CA ALA A 345 14.07 5.99 6.54
C ALA A 345 14.55 4.54 6.40
N VAL A 346 13.64 3.60 6.54
CA VAL A 346 13.82 2.19 6.17
C VAL A 346 13.27 2.03 4.76
N LEU A 347 14.03 1.37 3.89
CA LEU A 347 13.73 1.26 2.46
C LEU A 347 13.47 -0.20 2.05
N PRO A 348 12.23 -0.69 2.13
CA PRO A 348 11.88 -2.04 1.66
C PRO A 348 12.41 -2.32 0.26
N TRP A 349 12.33 -1.34 -0.66
CA TRP A 349 12.81 -1.50 -2.03
C TRP A 349 14.30 -1.90 -2.12
N ILE A 350 15.17 -1.35 -1.27
CA ILE A 350 16.59 -1.72 -1.18
C ILE A 350 16.76 -3.07 -0.48
N LEU A 351 16.09 -3.24 0.68
CA LEU A 351 16.17 -4.46 1.49
C LEU A 351 15.76 -5.70 0.69
N HIS A 352 14.76 -5.57 -0.17
CA HIS A 352 14.26 -6.63 -1.01
C HIS A 352 15.17 -6.97 -2.21
N ARG A 353 16.23 -6.17 -2.45
CA ARG A 353 17.18 -6.34 -3.56
C ARG A 353 18.61 -6.59 -3.11
N ARG A 354 18.84 -6.80 -1.84
CA ARG A 354 20.18 -7.10 -1.29
C ARG A 354 20.71 -8.43 -1.83
N ALA A 355 21.82 -8.39 -2.56
CA ALA A 355 22.42 -9.58 -3.18
C ALA A 355 23.04 -10.56 -2.16
N ASP A 356 23.36 -10.09 -0.95
CA ASP A 356 23.80 -10.93 0.17
C ASP A 356 22.69 -11.76 0.82
N ILE A 357 21.42 -11.43 0.52
CA ILE A 357 20.22 -12.11 1.06
C ILE A 357 19.43 -12.81 -0.05
N TRP A 358 19.30 -12.15 -1.20
CA TRP A 358 18.50 -12.61 -2.32
C TRP A 358 19.41 -13.05 -3.48
N SER A 359 19.50 -14.34 -3.76
CA SER A 359 20.17 -14.81 -4.98
C SER A 359 19.42 -14.26 -6.20
N GLU A 360 20.15 -13.75 -7.21
CA GLU A 360 19.55 -13.12 -8.40
C GLU A 360 18.46 -12.09 -8.02
N PRO A 361 18.80 -11.01 -7.32
CA PRO A 361 17.84 -10.13 -6.65
C PRO A 361 16.86 -9.43 -7.61
N GLU A 362 17.23 -9.25 -8.88
CA GLU A 362 16.37 -8.64 -9.90
C GLU A 362 15.51 -9.65 -10.68
N ALA A 363 15.75 -10.95 -10.49
CA ALA A 363 14.96 -11.98 -11.15
C ALA A 363 13.63 -12.22 -10.40
N PHE A 364 12.53 -12.29 -11.18
CA PHE A 364 11.22 -12.67 -10.66
C PHE A 364 11.16 -14.19 -10.48
N ARG A 365 11.20 -14.67 -9.25
CA ARG A 365 11.29 -16.08 -8.89
C ARG A 365 10.32 -16.42 -7.74
N PRO A 366 9.06 -16.72 -8.03
CA PRO A 366 8.05 -17.05 -7.02
C PRO A 366 8.42 -18.22 -6.12
N GLU A 367 9.25 -19.16 -6.62
CA GLU A 367 9.72 -20.35 -5.88
C GLU A 367 10.34 -19.99 -4.53
N ARG A 368 10.91 -18.78 -4.40
CA ARG A 368 11.52 -18.29 -3.15
C ARG A 368 10.57 -18.34 -1.97
N PHE A 369 9.29 -18.13 -2.24
CA PHE A 369 8.25 -18.02 -1.21
C PHE A 369 7.38 -19.28 -1.08
N TYR A 370 7.52 -20.25 -2.01
CA TYR A 370 6.66 -21.43 -2.04
C TYR A 370 6.78 -22.31 -0.78
N SER A 371 7.97 -22.35 -0.17
CA SER A 371 8.19 -23.03 1.12
C SER A 371 7.62 -22.30 2.33
N GLY A 372 7.10 -21.08 2.14
CA GLY A 372 6.64 -20.20 3.22
C GLY A 372 7.77 -19.49 3.97
N HIS A 373 9.03 -19.72 3.59
CA HIS A 373 10.18 -19.03 4.20
C HIS A 373 10.24 -17.56 3.73
N GLN A 374 10.33 -16.63 4.68
CA GLN A 374 10.49 -15.21 4.40
C GLN A 374 11.74 -14.68 5.11
N PRO A 375 12.78 -14.24 4.35
CA PRO A 375 13.95 -13.60 4.94
C PRO A 375 13.58 -12.38 5.78
N ARG A 376 14.39 -12.05 6.78
CA ARG A 376 14.15 -10.86 7.62
C ARG A 376 14.16 -9.55 6.84
N ALA A 377 14.82 -9.50 5.70
CA ALA A 377 14.79 -8.36 4.79
C ALA A 377 13.41 -8.15 4.13
N TYR A 378 12.57 -9.19 4.04
CA TYR A 378 11.25 -9.11 3.43
C TYR A 378 10.25 -8.41 4.36
N MET A 379 9.86 -7.19 4.03
CA MET A 379 8.94 -6.38 4.83
C MET A 379 8.04 -5.44 4.00
N PRO A 380 7.30 -5.97 2.99
CA PRO A 380 6.45 -5.14 2.13
C PRO A 380 5.29 -4.49 2.89
N PHE A 381 4.92 -5.05 4.04
CA PHE A 381 3.88 -4.55 4.95
C PHE A 381 4.47 -3.88 6.20
N GLY A 382 5.74 -3.49 6.15
CA GLY A 382 6.47 -2.96 7.32
C GLY A 382 6.78 -4.03 8.36
N ALA A 383 7.13 -3.59 9.57
CA ALA A 383 7.43 -4.45 10.71
C ALA A 383 7.03 -3.78 12.04
N GLY A 384 7.01 -4.57 13.12
CA GLY A 384 6.69 -4.09 14.46
C GLY A 384 5.20 -3.85 14.67
N HIS A 385 4.89 -3.10 15.73
CA HIS A 385 3.50 -2.85 16.18
C HIS A 385 2.69 -2.01 15.18
N ARG A 386 3.37 -1.21 14.34
CA ARG A 386 2.76 -0.39 13.29
C ARG A 386 2.79 -1.03 11.90
N ASN A 387 2.96 -2.35 11.82
CA ASN A 387 2.82 -3.07 10.56
C ASN A 387 1.43 -2.87 9.94
N CYS A 388 1.31 -3.09 8.63
CA CYS A 388 0.05 -2.92 7.91
C CYS A 388 -1.07 -3.75 8.55
N VAL A 389 -2.17 -3.07 8.92
CA VAL A 389 -3.37 -3.73 9.48
C VAL A 389 -4.15 -4.48 8.39
N GLY A 390 -4.11 -3.99 7.14
CA GLY A 390 -4.80 -4.56 5.99
C GLY A 390 -4.02 -5.65 5.24
N ARG A 391 -2.89 -6.15 5.77
CA ARG A 391 -2.04 -7.15 5.10
C ARG A 391 -2.84 -8.35 4.59
N ASP A 392 -3.65 -8.95 5.46
CA ASP A 392 -4.37 -10.18 5.12
C ASP A 392 -5.49 -9.92 4.11
N PHE A 393 -6.09 -8.72 4.15
CA PHE A 393 -7.06 -8.27 3.17
C PHE A 393 -6.40 -8.09 1.79
N ALA A 394 -5.32 -7.32 1.71
CA ALA A 394 -4.60 -7.07 0.46
C ALA A 394 -4.06 -8.37 -0.17
N MET A 395 -3.51 -9.28 0.65
CA MET A 395 -3.05 -10.59 0.16
C MET A 395 -4.19 -11.44 -0.38
N MET A 396 -5.34 -11.51 0.32
CA MET A 396 -6.51 -12.23 -0.15
C MET A 396 -7.03 -11.63 -1.47
N GLU A 397 -7.14 -10.31 -1.55
CA GLU A 397 -7.59 -9.59 -2.74
C GLU A 397 -6.72 -9.91 -3.95
N MET A 398 -5.41 -9.72 -3.84
CA MET A 398 -4.48 -9.96 -4.95
C MET A 398 -4.47 -11.44 -5.38
N ILE A 399 -4.44 -12.37 -4.43
CA ILE A 399 -4.41 -13.82 -4.73
C ILE A 399 -5.68 -14.23 -5.45
N LEU A 400 -6.86 -13.83 -4.94
CA LEU A 400 -8.13 -14.21 -5.53
C LEU A 400 -8.32 -13.57 -6.92
N ALA A 401 -8.00 -12.28 -7.05
CA ALA A 401 -8.08 -11.57 -8.32
C ALA A 401 -7.17 -12.19 -9.39
N LEU A 402 -5.89 -12.47 -9.06
CA LEU A 402 -4.98 -13.12 -10.01
C LEU A 402 -5.46 -14.51 -10.42
N GLY A 403 -5.93 -15.33 -9.47
CA GLY A 403 -6.46 -16.64 -9.78
C GLY A 403 -7.66 -16.59 -10.74
N LEU A 404 -8.62 -15.67 -10.52
CA LEU A 404 -9.78 -15.49 -11.36
C LEU A 404 -9.41 -14.95 -12.75
N ILE A 405 -8.54 -13.94 -12.82
CA ILE A 405 -8.07 -13.34 -14.09
C ILE A 405 -7.34 -14.38 -14.93
N LEU A 406 -6.36 -15.11 -14.35
CA LEU A 406 -5.56 -16.07 -15.12
C LEU A 406 -6.33 -17.34 -15.48
N ARG A 407 -7.41 -17.66 -14.76
CA ARG A 407 -8.36 -18.69 -15.21
C ARG A 407 -9.11 -18.24 -16.48
N ALA A 408 -9.42 -16.95 -16.60
CA ALA A 408 -10.20 -16.41 -17.70
C ALA A 408 -9.36 -16.03 -18.93
N PHE A 409 -8.09 -15.64 -18.74
CA PHE A 409 -7.23 -15.08 -19.79
C PHE A 409 -5.81 -15.66 -19.75
N GLN A 410 -5.19 -15.70 -20.92
CA GLN A 410 -3.74 -15.69 -21.08
C GLN A 410 -3.30 -14.25 -21.33
N LEU A 411 -2.30 -13.79 -20.59
CA LEU A 411 -1.78 -12.44 -20.70
C LEU A 411 -0.52 -12.42 -21.55
N GLU A 412 -0.39 -11.38 -22.36
CA GLU A 412 0.80 -11.11 -23.17
C GLU A 412 1.24 -9.66 -22.91
N ASP A 413 2.57 -9.44 -22.87
CA ASP A 413 3.13 -8.10 -22.69
C ASP A 413 3.05 -7.34 -24.02
N ALA A 414 2.14 -6.38 -24.09
CA ALA A 414 1.97 -5.47 -25.23
C ALA A 414 2.63 -4.09 -24.97
N THR A 415 3.52 -3.98 -23.98
CA THR A 415 4.13 -2.71 -23.59
C THR A 415 5.14 -2.24 -24.66
N PRO A 416 4.93 -1.09 -25.30
CA PRO A 416 5.80 -0.63 -26.39
C PRO A 416 7.17 -0.14 -25.90
N GLU A 417 7.27 0.26 -24.63
CA GLU A 417 8.49 0.78 -24.01
C GLU A 417 8.79 0.08 -22.67
N PRO A 418 10.03 0.10 -22.20
CA PRO A 418 10.36 -0.43 -20.89
C PRO A 418 9.55 0.22 -19.78
N VAL A 419 8.88 -0.58 -18.96
CA VAL A 419 8.16 -0.10 -17.79
C VAL A 419 9.17 0.51 -16.80
N ARG A 420 8.86 1.68 -16.29
CA ARG A 420 9.67 2.40 -15.31
C ARG A 420 8.93 2.52 -13.99
N ASP A 421 9.55 2.06 -12.94
CA ASP A 421 9.06 2.28 -11.57
C ASP A 421 9.04 3.78 -11.28
N ARG A 422 7.91 4.27 -10.77
CA ARG A 422 7.81 5.63 -10.23
C ARG A 422 7.45 5.54 -8.77
N ALA A 423 8.40 5.88 -7.91
CA ALA A 423 8.15 6.04 -6.48
C ALA A 423 7.44 7.40 -6.27
N LEU A 424 6.12 7.40 -6.13
CA LEU A 424 5.36 8.63 -5.99
C LEU A 424 5.30 9.10 -4.53
N VAL A 425 4.95 8.27 -3.59
CA VAL A 425 4.94 8.60 -2.13
C VAL A 425 5.19 7.34 -1.30
#